data_e456e07c0eb1725bbb396c198385b219
#
_entry.id   e456e07c0eb1725bbb396c198385b219
#
_cell.length_a   1.000
_cell.length_b   1.000
_cell.length_c   1.000
_cell.angle_alpha   90.00
_cell.angle_beta   90.00
_cell.angle_gamma   90.00
#
_symmetry.space_group_name_H-M   'P 1'
#
loop_
_entity.id
_entity.type
_entity.pdbx_description
1 polymer ?
#
loop_
_entity_poly.entity_id
_entity_poly.type
_entity_poly.pdbx_seq_one_letter_code
_entity_poly.pdbx_strand_id
1 'polypeptide(L)'
;VQGRALYLWGWDLDRGGERTFRVSRIRSQISFIGEPGDASLAPEGATFPRASSFVSPVVHVRVDSTARTLLHGYEAGASSEEYGSPQHGLERVALEGAEMGTWIGRLLPLASDVVVVAPQPLRDAMLTRLRAAATWGEIDA
;
A
#
# COMPACT_ATOMS: atom_id res chain seq x y z
N VAL A 1 2.33 16.95 -10.52
CA VAL A 1 2.46 16.09 -9.32
C VAL A 1 2.24 14.66 -9.76
N GLN A 2 3.30 13.99 -10.14
CA GLN A 2 3.23 12.56 -10.40
C GLN A 2 3.14 11.81 -9.06
N GLY A 3 2.11 11.01 -8.89
CA GLY A 3 2.09 9.95 -7.90
C GLY A 3 1.05 10.02 -6.79
N ARG A 4 0.27 11.07 -6.65
CA ARG A 4 -0.83 11.07 -5.67
C ARG A 4 -2.11 10.53 -6.31
N ALA A 5 -2.48 9.30 -5.96
CA ALA A 5 -3.77 8.76 -6.33
C ALA A 5 -4.87 9.50 -5.57
N LEU A 6 -5.87 9.98 -6.31
CA LEU A 6 -7.04 10.61 -5.75
C LEU A 6 -8.11 9.55 -5.49
N TYR A 7 -8.69 9.58 -4.30
CA TYR A 7 -9.74 8.66 -3.87
C TYR A 7 -11.01 9.42 -3.53
N LEU A 8 -12.12 8.83 -3.90
CA LEU A 8 -13.46 9.25 -3.52
C LEU A 8 -13.99 8.26 -2.48
N TRP A 9 -14.35 8.76 -1.31
CA TRP A 9 -15.06 8.01 -0.29
C TRP A 9 -16.54 8.36 -0.29
N GLY A 10 -17.39 7.37 -0.14
CA GLY A 10 -18.82 7.58 -0.11
C GLY A 10 -19.61 6.32 0.25
N TRP A 11 -20.91 6.47 0.28
CA TRP A 11 -21.84 5.37 0.50
C TRP A 11 -22.25 4.76 -0.85
N ASP A 12 -22.00 3.47 -1.00
CA ASP A 12 -22.44 2.70 -2.18
C ASP A 12 -23.88 2.28 -1.98
N LEU A 13 -24.80 2.90 -2.73
CA LEU A 13 -26.23 2.64 -2.63
C LEU A 13 -26.60 1.22 -3.07
N ASP A 14 -25.90 0.67 -4.05
CA ASP A 14 -26.19 -0.67 -4.59
C ASP A 14 -25.77 -1.76 -3.60
N ARG A 15 -24.75 -1.51 -2.84
CA ARG A 15 -24.20 -2.47 -1.87
C ARG A 15 -24.48 -2.14 -0.41
N GLY A 16 -25.08 -0.99 -0.15
CA GLY A 16 -25.51 -0.59 1.17
C GLY A 16 -24.37 -0.42 2.18
N GLY A 17 -23.23 0.15 1.77
CA GLY A 17 -22.07 0.30 2.64
C GLY A 17 -21.07 1.36 2.20
N GLU A 18 -20.19 1.71 3.11
CA GLU A 18 -19.10 2.63 2.81
C GLU A 18 -18.08 2.02 1.86
N ARG A 19 -17.63 2.81 0.90
CA ARG A 19 -16.62 2.41 -0.08
C ARG A 19 -15.70 3.54 -0.45
N THR A 20 -14.48 3.17 -0.78
CA THR A 20 -13.48 4.06 -1.33
C THR A 20 -13.18 3.67 -2.78
N PHE A 21 -13.31 4.64 -3.66
CA PHE A 21 -13.10 4.47 -5.09
C PHE A 21 -11.86 5.26 -5.52
N ARG A 22 -10.96 4.61 -6.23
CA ARG A 22 -9.84 5.31 -6.86
C ARG A 22 -10.36 6.05 -8.10
N VAL A 23 -10.22 7.37 -8.11
CA VAL A 23 -10.77 8.22 -9.19
C VAL A 23 -10.27 7.80 -10.57
N SER A 24 -9.00 7.42 -10.69
CA SER A 24 -8.42 6.97 -11.96
C SER A 24 -8.99 5.64 -12.49
N ARG A 25 -9.78 4.91 -11.69
CA ARG A 25 -10.46 3.67 -12.10
C ARG A 25 -11.91 3.87 -12.49
N ILE A 26 -12.44 5.08 -12.36
CA ILE A 26 -13.78 5.42 -12.81
C ILE A 26 -13.74 5.48 -14.33
N ARG A 27 -14.49 4.60 -14.97
CA ARG A 27 -14.54 4.48 -16.45
C ARG A 27 -15.80 5.03 -17.07
N SER A 28 -16.83 5.22 -16.26
CA SER A 28 -18.10 5.79 -16.69
C SER A 28 -18.13 7.30 -16.49
N GLN A 29 -19.03 7.95 -17.21
CA GLN A 29 -19.32 9.36 -16.98
C GLN A 29 -19.91 9.55 -15.58
N ILE A 30 -19.42 10.56 -14.87
CA ILE A 30 -19.95 10.94 -13.57
C ILE A 30 -21.14 11.87 -13.82
N SER A 31 -22.29 11.55 -13.21
CA SER A 31 -23.48 12.40 -13.24
C SER A 31 -23.96 12.69 -11.83
N PHE A 32 -24.58 13.86 -11.67
CA PHE A 32 -25.22 14.20 -10.40
C PHE A 32 -26.59 13.53 -10.30
N ILE A 33 -26.92 13.08 -9.09
CA ILE A 33 -28.23 12.56 -8.75
C ILE A 33 -28.85 13.54 -7.74
N GLY A 34 -30.00 14.16 -8.11
CA GLY A 34 -30.65 15.14 -7.26
C GLY A 34 -30.09 16.56 -7.40
N GLU A 35 -30.50 17.42 -6.52
CA GLU A 35 -30.12 18.84 -6.50
C GLU A 35 -28.88 19.07 -5.63
N PRO A 36 -28.15 20.17 -5.85
CA PRO A 36 -27.04 20.55 -4.97
C PRO A 36 -27.50 20.68 -3.52
N GLY A 37 -26.87 19.93 -2.62
CA GLY A 37 -27.21 19.90 -1.21
C GLY A 37 -28.11 18.75 -0.76
N ASP A 38 -28.62 17.94 -1.69
CA ASP A 38 -29.46 16.78 -1.36
C ASP A 38 -28.67 15.62 -0.71
N ALA A 39 -27.36 15.63 -0.85
CA ALA A 39 -26.52 14.60 -0.23
C ALA A 39 -26.60 14.68 1.29
N SER A 40 -26.96 13.57 1.91
CA SER A 40 -26.93 13.45 3.36
C SER A 40 -25.50 13.65 3.87
N LEU A 41 -25.38 14.34 5.02
CA LEU A 41 -24.12 14.41 5.73
C LEU A 41 -23.69 12.99 6.10
N ALA A 42 -22.39 12.76 6.15
CA ALA A 42 -21.84 11.50 6.64
C ALA A 42 -22.41 11.21 8.05
N PRO A 43 -22.75 9.95 8.35
CA PRO A 43 -23.23 9.59 9.69
C PRO A 43 -22.23 10.05 10.75
N GLU A 44 -22.73 10.47 11.91
CA GLU A 44 -21.89 10.82 13.04
C GLU A 44 -21.00 9.62 13.41
N GLY A 45 -19.70 9.84 13.48
CA GLY A 45 -18.72 8.77 13.70
C GLY A 45 -18.20 8.09 12.42
N ALA A 46 -18.73 8.44 11.24
CA ALA A 46 -18.13 8.01 9.99
C ALA A 46 -16.72 8.61 9.86
N THR A 47 -15.73 7.78 9.90
CA THR A 47 -14.34 8.17 9.65
C THR A 47 -13.98 7.84 8.22
N PHE A 48 -13.60 8.86 7.46
CA PHE A 48 -12.87 8.61 6.22
C PHE A 48 -11.77 7.60 6.53
N PRO A 49 -11.66 6.49 5.76
CA PRO A 49 -10.54 5.59 5.92
C PRO A 49 -9.28 6.37 5.59
N ARG A 50 -8.78 7.02 6.63
CA ARG A 50 -7.65 7.92 6.50
C ARG A 50 -6.43 7.15 6.06
N ALA A 51 -5.54 7.90 5.51
CA ALA A 51 -4.10 7.75 5.37
C ALA A 51 -3.36 6.76 6.31
N SER A 52 -4.01 6.14 7.28
CA SER A 52 -3.49 5.02 8.06
C SER A 52 -3.23 3.77 7.22
N SER A 53 -3.85 3.65 6.05
CA SER A 53 -3.56 2.61 5.07
C SER A 53 -2.47 3.01 4.08
N PHE A 54 -2.07 4.28 4.03
CA PHE A 54 -0.95 4.76 3.24
C PHE A 54 0.34 4.58 4.01
N VAL A 55 1.29 3.94 3.40
CA VAL A 55 2.61 3.68 3.97
C VAL A 55 3.70 4.08 2.99
N SER A 56 4.78 4.62 3.51
CA SER A 56 6.02 4.88 2.77
C SER A 56 7.07 3.90 3.26
N PRO A 57 7.23 2.75 2.60
CA PRO A 57 8.08 1.69 3.11
C PRO A 57 9.56 2.08 3.10
N VAL A 58 10.28 1.59 4.10
CA VAL A 58 11.73 1.49 4.07
C VAL A 58 12.08 0.02 4.04
N VAL A 59 12.87 -0.37 3.07
CA VAL A 59 13.26 -1.76 2.86
C VAL A 59 14.78 -1.91 2.79
N HIS A 60 15.26 -3.06 3.17
CA HIS A 60 16.60 -3.51 2.79
C HIS A 60 16.46 -4.47 1.61
N VAL A 61 17.14 -4.21 0.54
CA VAL A 61 17.09 -4.99 -0.70
C VAL A 61 18.47 -5.47 -1.09
N ARG A 62 18.56 -6.68 -1.61
CA ARG A 62 19.81 -7.24 -2.12
C ARG A 62 20.28 -6.45 -3.34
N VAL A 63 21.50 -5.92 -3.30
CA VAL A 63 22.02 -4.96 -4.28
C VAL A 63 22.14 -5.53 -5.70
N ASP A 64 22.40 -6.81 -5.82
CA ASP A 64 22.59 -7.54 -7.10
C ASP A 64 21.34 -8.29 -7.56
N SER A 65 20.18 -7.97 -6.99
CA SER A 65 18.93 -8.65 -7.31
C SER A 65 18.07 -7.90 -8.34
N THR A 66 17.22 -8.65 -9.02
CA THR A 66 16.15 -8.08 -9.87
C THR A 66 15.21 -7.18 -9.06
N ALA A 67 14.99 -7.52 -7.79
CA ALA A 67 14.17 -6.72 -6.87
C ALA A 67 14.69 -5.29 -6.76
N ARG A 68 16.01 -5.11 -6.67
CA ARG A 68 16.63 -3.77 -6.62
C ARG A 68 16.30 -2.93 -7.85
N THR A 69 16.36 -3.53 -9.03
CA THR A 69 16.01 -2.88 -10.30
C THR A 69 14.53 -2.52 -10.37
N LEU A 70 13.65 -3.43 -9.95
CA LEU A 70 12.20 -3.20 -9.96
C LEU A 70 11.78 -2.09 -8.98
N LEU A 71 12.43 -1.98 -7.83
CA LEU A 71 12.13 -0.95 -6.84
C LEU A 71 12.68 0.43 -7.18
N HIS A 72 13.63 0.51 -8.11
CA HIS A 72 14.24 1.78 -8.51
C HIS A 72 13.20 2.83 -8.94
N GLY A 73 12.18 2.44 -9.67
CA GLY A 73 11.11 3.33 -10.13
C GLY A 73 10.17 3.86 -9.02
N TYR A 74 10.31 3.38 -7.79
CA TYR A 74 9.46 3.74 -6.65
C TYR A 74 10.24 4.41 -5.51
N GLU A 75 11.50 4.77 -5.73
CA GLU A 75 12.32 5.40 -4.71
C GLU A 75 11.81 6.80 -4.35
N ALA A 76 11.72 7.05 -3.04
CA ALA A 76 11.53 8.40 -2.51
C ALA A 76 12.89 9.07 -2.33
N GLY A 77 12.98 10.35 -2.62
CA GLY A 77 14.23 11.10 -2.75
C GLY A 77 15.03 11.36 -1.46
N ALA A 78 14.66 10.81 -0.30
CA ALA A 78 15.42 10.95 0.94
C ALA A 78 15.35 9.67 1.77
N SER A 79 16.50 9.10 2.04
CA SER A 79 16.65 8.01 3.00
C SER A 79 16.86 8.59 4.40
N SER A 80 16.01 8.23 5.35
CA SER A 80 16.22 8.53 6.75
C SER A 80 17.26 7.57 7.33
N GLU A 81 18.27 8.09 8.00
CA GLU A 81 19.29 7.28 8.69
C GLU A 81 18.77 6.60 9.97
N GLU A 82 17.51 6.82 10.29
CA GLU A 82 16.84 6.40 11.52
C GLU A 82 16.78 4.86 11.72
N TYR A 83 16.93 4.09 10.66
CA TYR A 83 16.67 2.65 10.67
C TYR A 83 17.91 1.74 10.73
N GLY A 84 19.00 2.23 11.21
CA GLY A 84 20.24 1.45 11.30
C GLY A 84 20.90 1.12 9.95
N SER A 85 22.09 0.57 9.98
CA SER A 85 22.80 0.18 8.75
C SER A 85 22.35 -1.17 8.24
N PRO A 86 22.16 -1.35 6.92
CA PRO A 86 21.85 -2.66 6.36
C PRO A 86 23.02 -3.64 6.50
N GLN A 87 22.71 -4.92 6.48
CA GLN A 87 23.71 -5.97 6.45
C GLN A 87 24.49 -5.94 5.12
N HIS A 88 25.66 -6.55 5.12
CA HIS A 88 26.48 -6.64 3.91
C HIS A 88 25.72 -7.26 2.75
N GLY A 89 25.81 -6.66 1.57
CA GLY A 89 25.09 -7.06 0.36
C GLY A 89 23.65 -6.58 0.27
N LEU A 90 23.19 -5.84 1.28
CA LEU A 90 21.87 -5.19 1.26
C LEU A 90 22.03 -3.67 1.18
N GLU A 91 21.10 -3.04 0.53
CA GLU A 91 20.98 -1.58 0.44
C GLU A 91 19.65 -1.14 1.05
N ARG A 92 19.66 -0.03 1.78
CA ARG A 92 18.44 0.59 2.26
C ARG A 92 17.83 1.45 1.18
N VAL A 93 16.54 1.26 0.95
CA VAL A 93 15.75 2.03 -0.01
C VAL A 93 14.49 2.53 0.67
N ALA A 94 14.27 3.84 0.61
CA ALA A 94 13.00 4.46 0.99
C ALA A 94 12.10 4.52 -0.24
N LEU A 95 10.85 4.08 -0.10
CA LEU A 95 9.89 3.97 -1.18
C LEU A 95 8.77 4.99 -1.04
N GLU A 96 8.19 5.37 -2.17
CA GLU A 96 7.08 6.32 -2.23
C GLU A 96 5.86 5.81 -1.47
N GLY A 97 5.06 6.77 -0.95
CA GLY A 97 3.82 6.47 -0.26
C GLY A 97 2.77 5.89 -1.21
N ALA A 98 2.16 4.78 -0.78
CA ALA A 98 1.01 4.17 -1.44
C ALA A 98 0.18 3.40 -0.42
N GLU A 99 -0.98 2.89 -0.83
CA GLU A 99 -1.78 2.01 0.02
C GLU A 99 -0.99 0.77 0.44
N MET A 100 -1.19 0.37 1.68
CA MET A 100 -0.51 -0.81 2.25
C MET A 100 -0.75 -2.06 1.42
N GLY A 101 -1.98 -2.29 0.95
CA GLY A 101 -2.30 -3.43 0.07
C GLY A 101 -1.54 -3.42 -1.25
N THR A 102 -1.31 -2.24 -1.82
CA THR A 102 -0.50 -2.06 -3.03
C THR A 102 0.95 -2.47 -2.79
N TRP A 103 1.52 -2.03 -1.67
CA TRP A 103 2.89 -2.38 -1.31
C TRP A 103 3.04 -3.86 -0.96
N ILE A 104 2.09 -4.45 -0.26
CA ILE A 104 2.08 -5.90 -0.02
C ILE A 104 2.13 -6.66 -1.34
N GLY A 105 1.27 -6.29 -2.30
CA GLY A 105 1.23 -6.93 -3.62
C GLY A 105 2.52 -6.79 -4.43
N ARG A 106 3.25 -5.67 -4.26
CA ARG A 106 4.54 -5.43 -4.94
C ARG A 106 5.71 -6.13 -4.27
N LEU A 107 5.73 -6.15 -2.94
CA LEU A 107 6.87 -6.65 -2.17
C LEU A 107 6.81 -8.15 -1.92
N LEU A 108 5.62 -8.73 -1.84
CA LEU A 108 5.46 -10.16 -1.56
C LEU A 108 6.19 -11.07 -2.55
N PRO A 109 6.11 -10.83 -3.89
CA PRO A 109 6.87 -11.61 -4.87
C PRO A 109 8.40 -11.43 -4.77
N LEU A 110 8.84 -10.38 -4.10
CA LEU A 110 10.26 -10.03 -3.93
C LEU A 110 10.82 -10.42 -2.56
N ALA A 111 10.05 -11.16 -1.76
CA ALA A 111 10.36 -11.42 -0.35
C ALA A 111 11.65 -12.20 -0.12
N SER A 112 12.17 -12.89 -1.13
CA SER A 112 13.49 -13.57 -1.05
C SER A 112 14.67 -12.59 -1.04
N ASP A 113 14.48 -11.40 -1.57
CA ASP A 113 15.54 -10.39 -1.77
C ASP A 113 15.26 -9.07 -1.06
N VAL A 114 14.10 -8.94 -0.40
CA VAL A 114 13.65 -7.71 0.24
C VAL A 114 13.19 -7.97 1.66
N VAL A 115 13.67 -7.16 2.58
CA VAL A 115 13.20 -7.14 3.98
C VAL A 115 12.55 -5.79 4.27
N VAL A 116 11.31 -5.79 4.70
CA VAL A 116 10.63 -4.58 5.13
C VAL A 116 11.14 -4.18 6.52
N VAL A 117 11.69 -2.98 6.62
CA VAL A 117 12.19 -2.41 7.88
C VAL A 117 11.11 -1.59 8.57
N ALA A 118 10.40 -0.77 7.80
CA ALA A 118 9.34 0.10 8.28
C ALA A 118 8.28 0.34 7.17
N PRO A 119 7.05 0.73 7.53
CA PRO A 119 6.52 0.81 8.89
C PRO A 119 6.18 -0.56 9.47
N GLN A 120 6.07 -0.64 10.79
CA GLN A 120 5.77 -1.90 11.49
C GLN A 120 4.48 -2.59 11.02
N PRO A 121 3.36 -1.87 10.78
CA PRO A 121 2.13 -2.50 10.27
C PRO A 121 2.33 -3.23 8.94
N LEU A 122 3.10 -2.67 8.02
CA LEU A 122 3.43 -3.32 6.75
C LEU A 122 4.29 -4.56 6.95
N ARG A 123 5.30 -4.46 7.82
CA ARG A 123 6.16 -5.59 8.17
C ARG A 123 5.35 -6.75 8.75
N ASP A 124 4.46 -6.46 9.69
CA ASP A 124 3.60 -7.47 10.32
C ASP A 124 2.65 -8.13 9.32
N ALA A 125 2.04 -7.34 8.43
CA ALA A 125 1.18 -7.85 7.36
C ALA A 125 1.93 -8.76 6.39
N MET A 126 3.16 -8.40 6.02
CA MET A 126 4.02 -9.22 5.18
C MET A 126 4.38 -10.55 5.85
N LEU A 127 4.80 -10.50 7.11
CA LEU A 127 5.14 -11.71 7.88
C LEU A 127 3.94 -12.65 8.01
N THR A 128 2.76 -12.12 8.26
CA THR A 128 1.52 -12.93 8.35
C THR A 128 1.26 -13.68 7.06
N ARG A 129 1.40 -13.01 5.91
CA ARG A 129 1.19 -13.64 4.60
C ARG A 129 2.26 -14.65 4.23
N LEU A 130 3.51 -14.37 4.55
CA LEU A 130 4.61 -15.30 4.31
C LEU A 130 4.48 -16.58 5.16
N ARG A 131 4.07 -16.45 6.42
CA ARG A 131 3.80 -17.58 7.29
C ARG A 131 2.63 -18.43 6.77
N ALA A 132 1.55 -17.79 6.31
CA ALA A 132 0.43 -18.51 5.72
C ALA A 132 0.85 -19.29 4.46
N ALA A 133 1.66 -18.68 3.59
CA ALA A 133 2.19 -19.35 2.39
C ALA A 133 3.10 -20.55 2.75
N ALA A 134 3.94 -20.43 3.77
CA ALA A 134 4.80 -21.51 4.25
C ALA A 134 3.97 -22.69 4.77
N THR A 135 2.91 -22.42 5.53
CA THR A 135 1.99 -23.47 6.02
C THR A 135 1.27 -24.21 4.88
N TRP A 136 0.91 -23.52 3.79
CA TRP A 136 0.35 -24.16 2.60
C TRP A 136 1.33 -25.14 1.95
N GLY A 137 2.60 -24.78 1.84
CA GLY A 137 3.64 -25.65 1.31
C GLY A 137 3.86 -26.93 2.14
N GLU A 138 3.64 -26.85 3.44
CA GLU A 138 3.74 -28.02 4.33
C GLU A 138 2.56 -28.99 4.20
N ILE A 139 1.38 -28.52 3.81
CA ILE A 139 0.18 -29.34 3.61
C ILE A 139 0.24 -30.16 2.32
N ASP A 140 0.90 -29.63 1.29
CA ASP A 140 1.05 -30.27 -0.03
C ASP A 140 2.27 -31.20 -0.13
N ALA A 141 3.02 -31.29 0.94
CA ALA A 141 4.21 -32.14 0.97
C ALA A 141 3.90 -33.59 1.35
#